data_5ca634e1b0e48e8768e045a167da9e68
#
_entry.id   5ca634e1b0e48e8768e045a167da9e68
#
_cell.length_a   1.000
_cell.length_b   1.000
_cell.length_c   1.000
_cell.angle_alpha   90.00
_cell.angle_beta   90.00
_cell.angle_gamma   90.00
#
_symmetry.space_group_name_H-M   'P 1'
#
loop_
_entity.id
_entity.type
_entity.pdbx_description
1 polymer ?
#
loop_
_entity_poly.entity_id
_entity_poly.type
_entity_poly.pdbx_seq_one_letter_code
_entity_poly.pdbx_strand_id
1 'polypeptide(L)'
;VFLFSGVLALIAAPVYGYYYGYGWEHALWFIITFSFCNLSITAGYHRLWAHKAYQAHSSLRFVYAIGGAFALQNSVLHWSSDHRPHHKFVDNNDKDPYSAKRGFWYSHIGWMLRNYTEDTYSDYSNCRDLQKDKIVMWQHKHYLALALITNVGIALLLGVIYGDIVGMLLIVGALRLFLSHHSTFFINSLAHIWGSQPYTTKNTARDNGLLAFFTFGEGYHNFHHIF
;
A
#
# COMPACT_ATOMS: atom_id res chain seq x y z
N VAL A 1 10.21 -8.68 -5.13
CA VAL A 1 10.17 -7.31 -4.63
C VAL A 1 10.41 -7.30 -3.12
N PHE A 2 9.59 -7.95 -2.28
CA PHE A 2 9.61 -7.84 -0.80
C PHE A 2 10.95 -8.20 -0.17
N LEU A 3 11.54 -9.36 -0.51
CA LEU A 3 12.84 -9.76 0.04
C LEU A 3 13.94 -8.77 -0.37
N PHE A 4 13.94 -8.36 -1.63
CA PHE A 4 14.96 -7.45 -2.16
C PHE A 4 14.86 -6.06 -1.50
N SER A 5 13.66 -5.47 -1.42
CA SER A 5 13.46 -4.19 -0.74
C SER A 5 13.79 -4.28 0.75
N GLY A 6 13.48 -5.41 1.41
CA GLY A 6 13.83 -5.65 2.81
C GLY A 6 15.34 -5.69 3.06
N VAL A 7 16.10 -6.40 2.22
CA VAL A 7 17.57 -6.42 2.32
C VAL A 7 18.17 -5.04 2.10
N LEU A 8 17.71 -4.30 1.09
CA LEU A 8 18.19 -2.95 0.85
C LEU A 8 17.83 -1.97 1.99
N ALA A 9 16.60 -2.07 2.52
CA ALA A 9 16.14 -1.18 3.59
C ALA A 9 16.78 -1.47 4.94
N LEU A 10 16.92 -2.75 5.32
CA LEU A 10 17.34 -3.14 6.67
C LEU A 10 18.84 -3.39 6.79
N ILE A 11 19.54 -3.63 5.69
CA ILE A 11 20.99 -3.88 5.68
C ILE A 11 21.72 -2.80 4.90
N ALA A 12 21.43 -2.63 3.61
CA ALA A 12 22.22 -1.73 2.77
C ALA A 12 22.06 -0.25 3.18
N ALA A 13 20.84 0.20 3.53
CA ALA A 13 20.64 1.59 3.95
C ALA A 13 21.36 1.92 5.28
N PRO A 14 21.26 1.12 6.38
CA PRO A 14 22.06 1.36 7.58
C PRO A 14 23.57 1.30 7.35
N VAL A 15 24.05 0.33 6.57
CA VAL A 15 25.48 0.21 6.25
C VAL A 15 25.98 1.42 5.47
N TYR A 16 25.23 1.85 4.45
CA TYR A 16 25.59 3.06 3.70
C TYR A 16 25.61 4.30 4.60
N GLY A 17 24.59 4.47 5.45
CA GLY A 17 24.51 5.57 6.39
C GLY A 17 25.66 5.61 7.41
N TYR A 18 26.18 4.44 7.82
CA TYR A 18 27.33 4.35 8.71
C TYR A 18 28.61 4.86 8.06
N TYR A 19 28.87 4.55 6.78
CA TYR A 19 30.09 4.92 6.08
C TYR A 19 30.05 6.31 5.44
N TYR A 20 28.88 6.74 4.92
CA TYR A 20 28.76 7.96 4.11
C TYR A 20 27.86 9.03 4.74
N GLY A 21 27.01 8.63 5.70
CA GLY A 21 26.00 9.52 6.28
C GLY A 21 24.83 9.78 5.35
N TYR A 22 23.80 10.46 5.90
CA TYR A 22 22.65 10.98 5.16
C TYR A 22 22.46 12.46 5.48
N GLY A 23 22.22 13.28 4.47
CA GLY A 23 21.85 14.67 4.65
C GLY A 23 20.34 14.84 4.97
N TRP A 24 19.94 16.05 5.31
CA TRP A 24 18.55 16.41 5.61
C TRP A 24 17.60 16.19 4.40
N GLU A 25 18.13 16.30 3.18
CA GLU A 25 17.39 16.06 1.93
C GLU A 25 16.88 14.62 1.82
N HIS A 26 17.61 13.63 2.30
CA HIS A 26 17.17 12.23 2.36
C HIS A 26 15.95 12.08 3.26
N ALA A 27 15.97 12.70 4.46
CA ALA A 27 14.84 12.66 5.38
C ALA A 27 13.62 13.43 4.83
N LEU A 28 13.84 14.59 4.23
CA LEU A 28 12.77 15.38 3.62
C LEU A 28 12.05 14.61 2.52
N TRP A 29 12.80 14.07 1.56
CA TRP A 29 12.20 13.35 0.44
C TRP A 29 11.63 12.00 0.85
N PHE A 30 12.20 11.35 1.86
CA PHE A 30 11.56 10.19 2.48
C PHE A 30 10.17 10.54 3.02
N ILE A 31 10.04 11.57 3.83
CA ILE A 31 8.75 11.98 4.42
C ILE A 31 7.74 12.33 3.34
N ILE A 32 8.14 13.14 2.35
CA ILE A 32 7.27 13.56 1.25
C ILE A 32 6.78 12.35 0.46
N THR A 33 7.70 11.47 0.02
CA THR A 33 7.33 10.34 -0.84
C THR A 33 6.61 9.23 -0.08
N PHE A 34 6.97 8.98 1.19
CA PHE A 34 6.27 8.05 2.06
C PHE A 34 4.82 8.50 2.31
N SER A 35 4.63 9.77 2.67
CA SER A 35 3.29 10.32 2.87
C SER A 35 2.47 10.32 1.59
N PHE A 36 3.06 10.70 0.47
CA PHE A 36 2.39 10.70 -0.84
C PHE A 36 1.91 9.30 -1.25
N CYS A 37 2.75 8.27 -1.08
CA CYS A 37 2.38 6.89 -1.37
C CYS A 37 1.20 6.43 -0.48
N ASN A 38 1.34 6.57 0.84
CA ASN A 38 0.34 6.06 1.78
C ASN A 38 -0.98 6.85 1.68
N LEU A 39 -0.95 8.17 1.51
CA LEU A 39 -2.16 8.96 1.25
C LEU A 39 -2.83 8.57 -0.07
N SER A 40 -2.07 8.23 -1.10
CA SER A 40 -2.64 7.77 -2.38
C SER A 40 -3.29 6.39 -2.26
N ILE A 41 -2.80 5.53 -1.39
CA ILE A 41 -3.45 4.25 -1.07
C ILE A 41 -4.71 4.50 -0.23
N THR A 42 -4.60 5.16 0.92
CA THR A 42 -5.74 5.32 1.83
C THR A 42 -6.84 6.22 1.27
N ALA A 43 -6.52 7.43 0.80
CA ALA A 43 -7.53 8.33 0.24
C ALA A 43 -7.96 7.94 -1.19
N GLY A 44 -7.01 7.50 -2.04
CA GLY A 44 -7.26 7.15 -3.42
C GLY A 44 -7.79 5.73 -3.58
N TYR A 45 -6.92 4.73 -3.51
CA TYR A 45 -7.28 3.32 -3.81
C TYR A 45 -8.41 2.83 -2.91
N HIS A 46 -8.25 3.03 -1.62
CA HIS A 46 -9.15 2.52 -0.59
C HIS A 46 -10.48 3.30 -0.57
N ARG A 47 -10.47 4.57 -0.14
CA ARG A 47 -11.70 5.34 0.10
C ARG A 47 -12.38 5.81 -1.17
N LEU A 48 -11.63 6.34 -2.15
CA LEU A 48 -12.23 6.89 -3.37
C LEU A 48 -12.71 5.77 -4.31
N TRP A 49 -11.87 4.77 -4.62
CA TRP A 49 -12.20 3.78 -5.65
C TRP A 49 -12.76 2.47 -5.12
N ALA A 50 -12.20 1.89 -4.07
CA ALA A 50 -12.74 0.63 -3.55
C ALA A 50 -14.07 0.85 -2.82
N HIS A 51 -14.14 1.83 -1.91
CA HIS A 51 -15.33 2.13 -1.11
C HIS A 51 -16.27 3.17 -1.70
N LYS A 52 -15.83 3.99 -2.65
CA LYS A 52 -16.63 5.09 -3.23
C LYS A 52 -17.15 6.07 -2.17
N ALA A 53 -16.35 6.30 -1.13
CA ALA A 53 -16.73 7.10 0.02
C ALA A 53 -16.91 8.60 -0.31
N TYR A 54 -16.32 9.07 -1.39
CA TYR A 54 -16.43 10.45 -1.85
C TYR A 54 -16.16 10.57 -3.36
N GLN A 55 -16.40 11.77 -3.91
CA GLN A 55 -16.07 12.13 -5.29
C GLN A 55 -14.89 13.09 -5.31
N ALA A 56 -14.04 12.98 -6.32
CA ALA A 56 -12.87 13.83 -6.49
C ALA A 56 -12.73 14.34 -7.92
N HIS A 57 -12.18 15.53 -8.07
CA HIS A 57 -11.86 16.10 -9.38
C HIS A 57 -10.83 15.21 -10.12
N SER A 58 -10.89 15.20 -11.44
CA SER A 58 -10.03 14.34 -12.28
C SER A 58 -8.54 14.53 -12.04
N SER A 59 -8.08 15.75 -11.75
CA SER A 59 -6.68 16.03 -11.42
C SER A 59 -6.24 15.32 -10.14
N LEU A 60 -7.05 15.36 -9.08
CA LEU A 60 -6.73 14.67 -7.82
C LEU A 60 -6.75 13.15 -7.99
N ARG A 61 -7.71 12.63 -8.77
CA ARG A 61 -7.77 11.21 -9.13
C ARG A 61 -6.52 10.77 -9.90
N PHE A 62 -6.05 11.60 -10.84
CA PHE A 62 -4.81 11.32 -11.56
C PHE A 62 -3.59 11.31 -10.63
N VAL A 63 -3.49 12.27 -9.70
CA VAL A 63 -2.44 12.32 -8.67
C VAL A 63 -2.44 11.05 -7.82
N TYR A 64 -3.60 10.60 -7.34
CA TYR A 64 -3.70 9.36 -6.58
C TYR A 64 -3.34 8.11 -7.41
N ALA A 65 -3.70 8.08 -8.69
CA ALA A 65 -3.33 6.96 -9.57
C ALA A 65 -1.81 6.84 -9.73
N ILE A 66 -1.09 7.97 -9.85
CA ILE A 66 0.38 8.02 -9.89
C ILE A 66 0.98 7.61 -8.53
N GLY A 67 0.50 8.20 -7.44
CA GLY A 67 1.01 7.91 -6.09
C GLY A 67 0.78 6.46 -5.66
N GLY A 68 -0.33 5.85 -6.06
CA GLY A 68 -0.57 4.43 -5.83
C GLY A 68 0.34 3.51 -6.67
N ALA A 69 0.69 3.89 -7.90
CA ALA A 69 1.73 3.18 -8.66
C ALA A 69 3.11 3.32 -7.99
N PHE A 70 3.40 4.48 -7.41
CA PHE A 70 4.60 4.72 -6.62
C PHE A 70 4.63 3.89 -5.32
N ALA A 71 3.48 3.60 -4.71
CA ALA A 71 3.38 2.68 -3.57
C ALA A 71 3.66 1.21 -3.93
N LEU A 72 3.67 0.86 -5.21
CA LEU A 72 3.93 -0.48 -5.74
C LEU A 72 3.02 -1.57 -5.12
N GLN A 73 1.72 -1.24 -4.99
CA GLN A 73 0.70 -2.15 -4.45
C GLN A 73 -0.29 -2.63 -5.52
N ASN A 74 0.18 -2.81 -6.75
CA ASN A 74 -0.61 -3.13 -7.93
C ASN A 74 -1.45 -1.94 -8.45
N SER A 75 -2.22 -2.15 -9.53
CA SER A 75 -3.09 -1.11 -10.08
C SER A 75 -4.34 -0.89 -9.21
N VAL A 76 -4.96 0.29 -9.36
CA VAL A 76 -6.26 0.61 -8.71
C VAL A 76 -7.28 -0.49 -8.92
N LEU A 77 -7.41 -0.98 -10.16
CA LEU A 77 -8.38 -2.01 -10.52
C LEU A 77 -8.11 -3.31 -9.77
N HIS A 78 -6.87 -3.77 -9.76
CA HIS A 78 -6.48 -5.01 -9.11
C HIS A 78 -6.60 -4.90 -7.58
N TRP A 79 -6.06 -3.84 -6.99
CA TRP A 79 -6.14 -3.59 -5.55
C TRP A 79 -7.59 -3.56 -5.04
N SER A 80 -8.48 -2.89 -5.78
CA SER A 80 -9.89 -2.83 -5.42
C SER A 80 -10.61 -4.17 -5.59
N SER A 81 -10.19 -4.99 -6.56
CA SER A 81 -10.78 -6.32 -6.76
C SER A 81 -10.46 -7.29 -5.63
N ASP A 82 -9.30 -7.15 -4.98
CA ASP A 82 -8.95 -7.93 -3.79
C ASP A 82 -9.60 -7.37 -2.51
N HIS A 83 -9.72 -6.05 -2.42
CA HIS A 83 -10.22 -5.39 -1.21
C HIS A 83 -11.75 -5.53 -1.02
N ARG A 84 -12.53 -5.46 -2.08
CA ARG A 84 -13.98 -5.61 -2.00
C ARG A 84 -14.45 -6.99 -1.48
N PRO A 85 -13.85 -8.13 -1.89
CA PRO A 85 -14.13 -9.43 -1.27
C PRO A 85 -13.73 -9.51 0.20
N HIS A 86 -12.62 -8.87 0.61
CA HIS A 86 -12.23 -8.80 2.01
C HIS A 86 -13.35 -8.20 2.88
N HIS A 87 -13.88 -7.03 2.51
CA HIS A 87 -15.01 -6.43 3.24
C HIS A 87 -16.27 -7.27 3.23
N LYS A 88 -16.57 -7.89 2.09
CA LYS A 88 -17.79 -8.70 1.95
C LYS A 88 -17.72 -10.01 2.74
N PHE A 89 -16.54 -10.60 2.87
CA PHE A 89 -16.33 -11.93 3.41
C PHE A 89 -15.29 -11.96 4.54
N VAL A 90 -15.10 -10.85 5.24
CA VAL A 90 -14.10 -10.72 6.31
C VAL A 90 -14.06 -11.94 7.21
N ASP A 91 -12.86 -12.46 7.49
CA ASP A 91 -12.62 -13.65 8.30
C ASP A 91 -13.09 -15.00 7.70
N ASN A 92 -13.56 -15.02 6.46
CA ASN A 92 -13.85 -16.27 5.76
C ASN A 92 -12.59 -16.77 5.03
N ASN A 93 -12.03 -17.88 5.49
CA ASN A 93 -10.76 -18.40 4.96
C ASN A 93 -10.78 -18.77 3.47
N ASP A 94 -11.95 -19.03 2.88
CA ASP A 94 -12.08 -19.44 1.47
C ASP A 94 -12.34 -18.28 0.53
N LYS A 95 -12.89 -17.16 1.04
CA LYS A 95 -13.36 -16.03 0.22
C LYS A 95 -12.68 -14.71 0.52
N ASP A 96 -12.12 -14.53 1.72
CA ASP A 96 -11.32 -13.38 2.10
C ASP A 96 -9.86 -13.62 1.69
N PRO A 97 -9.32 -12.85 0.72
CA PRO A 97 -7.98 -13.13 0.17
C PRO A 97 -6.88 -13.07 1.23
N TYR A 98 -7.04 -12.27 2.28
CA TYR A 98 -6.05 -12.10 3.35
C TYR A 98 -6.63 -12.26 4.74
N SER A 99 -7.56 -13.21 4.91
CA SER A 99 -8.20 -13.53 6.19
C SER A 99 -7.20 -13.66 7.35
N ALA A 100 -7.37 -12.84 8.38
CA ALA A 100 -6.53 -12.88 9.58
C ALA A 100 -6.71 -14.17 10.39
N LYS A 101 -7.80 -14.90 10.20
CA LYS A 101 -8.01 -16.24 10.82
C LYS A 101 -7.04 -17.32 10.31
N ARG A 102 -6.39 -17.09 9.16
CA ARG A 102 -5.29 -17.93 8.69
C ARG A 102 -3.97 -17.65 9.41
N GLY A 103 -3.94 -16.68 10.30
CA GLY A 103 -2.78 -16.30 11.11
C GLY A 103 -2.09 -15.02 10.63
N PHE A 104 -1.27 -14.46 11.53
CA PHE A 104 -0.59 -13.18 11.32
C PHE A 104 0.26 -13.16 10.03
N TRP A 105 1.13 -14.12 9.85
CA TRP A 105 2.04 -14.12 8.69
C TRP A 105 1.33 -14.32 7.37
N TYR A 106 0.23 -15.09 7.36
CA TYR A 106 -0.60 -15.23 6.18
C TYR A 106 -1.21 -13.89 5.77
N SER A 107 -1.93 -13.23 6.68
CA SER A 107 -2.60 -11.95 6.40
C SER A 107 -1.62 -10.80 6.18
N HIS A 108 -0.44 -10.83 6.83
CA HIS A 108 0.59 -9.80 6.67
C HIS A 108 1.21 -9.82 5.27
N ILE A 109 1.72 -10.96 4.82
CA ILE A 109 2.47 -11.05 3.56
C ILE A 109 2.23 -12.37 2.81
N GLY A 110 1.89 -13.45 3.51
CA GLY A 110 1.84 -14.80 2.95
C GLY A 110 0.86 -14.95 1.80
N TRP A 111 -0.28 -14.25 1.85
CA TRP A 111 -1.31 -14.29 0.83
C TRP A 111 -0.82 -13.80 -0.55
N MET A 112 0.19 -12.94 -0.59
CA MET A 112 0.80 -12.43 -1.83
C MET A 112 1.91 -13.33 -2.38
N LEU A 113 2.42 -14.29 -1.58
CA LEU A 113 3.55 -15.14 -1.97
C LEU A 113 3.11 -16.40 -2.72
N ARG A 114 1.82 -16.78 -2.64
CA ARG A 114 1.24 -17.93 -3.30
C ARG A 114 -0.15 -17.59 -3.82
N ASN A 115 -0.51 -18.16 -4.97
CA ASN A 115 -1.89 -18.14 -5.44
C ASN A 115 -2.68 -19.22 -4.67
N TYR A 116 -3.52 -18.81 -3.72
CA TYR A 116 -4.35 -19.72 -2.91
C TYR A 116 -5.76 -19.92 -3.49
N THR A 117 -6.14 -19.09 -4.47
CA THR A 117 -7.41 -19.16 -5.18
C THR A 117 -7.12 -19.28 -6.67
N GLU A 118 -7.57 -20.40 -7.26
CA GLU A 118 -7.38 -20.63 -8.69
C GLU A 118 -8.13 -19.57 -9.51
N ASP A 119 -7.49 -19.06 -10.56
CA ASP A 119 -8.04 -18.25 -11.67
C ASP A 119 -8.74 -16.91 -11.35
N THR A 120 -8.66 -16.39 -10.14
CA THR A 120 -9.30 -15.10 -9.80
C THR A 120 -8.38 -13.87 -10.00
N TYR A 121 -7.09 -14.06 -10.26
CA TYR A 121 -6.11 -12.97 -10.32
C TYR A 121 -6.44 -11.88 -11.35
N SER A 122 -7.06 -12.23 -12.47
CA SER A 122 -7.48 -11.30 -13.53
C SER A 122 -9.00 -11.18 -13.66
N ASP A 123 -9.78 -11.71 -12.73
CA ASP A 123 -11.22 -11.51 -12.68
C ASP A 123 -11.57 -10.19 -11.98
N TYR A 124 -11.97 -9.20 -12.74
CA TYR A 124 -12.43 -7.90 -12.25
C TYR A 124 -13.95 -7.75 -12.33
N SER A 125 -14.69 -8.85 -12.32
CA SER A 125 -16.17 -8.84 -12.41
C SER A 125 -16.85 -8.08 -11.27
N ASN A 126 -16.19 -7.99 -10.09
CA ASN A 126 -16.61 -7.21 -8.93
C ASN A 126 -16.25 -5.70 -9.03
N CYS A 127 -15.53 -5.29 -10.08
CA CYS A 127 -15.06 -3.93 -10.31
C CYS A 127 -15.49 -3.35 -11.67
N ARG A 128 -16.68 -3.73 -12.18
CA ARG A 128 -17.21 -3.26 -13.48
C ARG A 128 -17.37 -1.75 -13.57
N ASP A 129 -17.60 -1.10 -12.45
CA ASP A 129 -17.62 0.36 -12.34
C ASP A 129 -16.26 0.99 -12.61
N LEU A 130 -15.18 0.41 -12.05
CA LEU A 130 -13.81 0.88 -12.25
C LEU A 130 -13.30 0.58 -13.66
N GLN A 131 -13.77 -0.47 -14.30
CA GLN A 131 -13.48 -0.76 -15.72
C GLN A 131 -14.03 0.32 -16.69
N LYS A 132 -15.03 1.10 -16.26
CA LYS A 132 -15.57 2.24 -17.02
C LYS A 132 -14.80 3.56 -16.76
N ASP A 133 -13.96 3.58 -15.74
CA ASP A 133 -13.19 4.76 -15.35
C ASP A 133 -11.92 4.89 -16.19
N LYS A 134 -11.83 5.96 -17.01
CA LYS A 134 -10.72 6.18 -17.94
C LYS A 134 -9.36 6.32 -17.23
N ILE A 135 -9.32 6.93 -16.03
CA ILE A 135 -8.07 7.14 -15.28
C ILE A 135 -7.61 5.80 -14.70
N VAL A 136 -8.53 5.01 -14.13
CA VAL A 136 -8.24 3.68 -13.59
C VAL A 136 -7.71 2.74 -14.68
N MET A 137 -8.40 2.69 -15.84
CA MET A 137 -7.98 1.81 -16.94
C MET A 137 -6.67 2.27 -17.58
N TRP A 138 -6.45 3.59 -17.70
CA TRP A 138 -5.18 4.12 -18.15
C TRP A 138 -4.04 3.71 -17.20
N GLN A 139 -4.22 3.89 -15.89
CA GLN A 139 -3.23 3.51 -14.88
C GLN A 139 -3.00 1.98 -14.87
N HIS A 140 -4.05 1.18 -14.96
CA HIS A 140 -3.94 -0.28 -15.03
C HIS A 140 -3.13 -0.73 -16.24
N LYS A 141 -3.39 -0.17 -17.43
CA LYS A 141 -2.66 -0.47 -18.67
C LYS A 141 -1.17 -0.10 -18.59
N HIS A 142 -0.86 1.03 -17.94
CA HIS A 142 0.51 1.57 -17.89
C HIS A 142 1.20 1.33 -16.53
N TYR A 143 0.63 0.46 -15.67
CA TYR A 143 1.05 0.29 -14.29
C TYR A 143 2.54 0.01 -14.14
N LEU A 144 3.10 -0.94 -14.89
CA LEU A 144 4.52 -1.31 -14.79
C LEU A 144 5.47 -0.16 -15.16
N ALA A 145 5.13 0.59 -16.20
CA ALA A 145 5.91 1.78 -16.60
C ALA A 145 5.85 2.87 -15.53
N LEU A 146 4.65 3.15 -15.01
CA LEU A 146 4.45 4.12 -13.92
C LEU A 146 5.22 3.69 -12.66
N ALA A 147 5.11 2.42 -12.27
CA ALA A 147 5.81 1.89 -11.11
C ALA A 147 7.34 2.01 -11.26
N LEU A 148 7.90 1.70 -12.44
CA LEU A 148 9.32 1.83 -12.71
C LEU A 148 9.77 3.31 -12.67
N ILE A 149 9.06 4.18 -13.39
CA ILE A 149 9.39 5.61 -13.46
C ILE A 149 9.32 6.24 -12.07
N THR A 150 8.31 5.96 -11.27
CA THR A 150 8.15 6.55 -9.95
C THR A 150 9.13 5.97 -8.94
N ASN A 151 9.34 4.66 -8.87
CA ASN A 151 10.18 4.05 -7.84
C ASN A 151 11.68 4.19 -8.13
N VAL A 152 12.10 4.12 -9.38
CA VAL A 152 13.50 4.24 -9.77
C VAL A 152 13.80 5.63 -10.30
N GLY A 153 12.98 6.15 -11.21
CA GLY A 153 13.23 7.43 -11.87
C GLY A 153 13.26 8.61 -10.91
N ILE A 154 12.32 8.70 -9.96
CA ILE A 154 12.30 9.79 -8.96
C ILE A 154 13.54 9.72 -8.07
N ALA A 155 13.91 8.53 -7.56
CA ALA A 155 15.07 8.37 -6.71
C ALA A 155 16.38 8.70 -7.45
N LEU A 156 16.51 8.29 -8.72
CA LEU A 156 17.65 8.65 -9.56
C LEU A 156 17.72 10.16 -9.83
N LEU A 157 16.59 10.78 -10.17
CA LEU A 157 16.52 12.23 -10.41
C LEU A 157 16.97 13.02 -9.17
N LEU A 158 16.46 12.67 -8.00
CA LEU A 158 16.86 13.29 -6.74
C LEU A 158 18.34 13.03 -6.43
N GLY A 159 18.82 11.81 -6.67
CA GLY A 159 20.23 11.45 -6.50
C GLY A 159 21.17 12.28 -7.38
N VAL A 160 20.78 12.57 -8.61
CA VAL A 160 21.55 13.47 -9.51
C VAL A 160 21.50 14.91 -9.01
N ILE A 161 20.32 15.40 -8.58
CA ILE A 161 20.17 16.79 -8.09
C ILE A 161 21.00 17.05 -6.84
N TYR A 162 21.03 16.10 -5.91
CA TYR A 162 21.74 16.27 -4.62
C TYR A 162 23.13 15.64 -4.58
N GLY A 163 23.57 14.98 -5.66
CA GLY A 163 24.90 14.38 -5.76
C GLY A 163 25.07 13.06 -5.01
N ASP A 164 23.97 12.42 -4.56
CA ASP A 164 24.00 11.12 -3.87
C ASP A 164 22.94 10.15 -4.45
N ILE A 165 23.29 9.52 -5.55
CA ILE A 165 22.41 8.55 -6.24
C ILE A 165 22.14 7.33 -5.38
N VAL A 166 23.17 6.78 -4.72
CA VAL A 166 23.01 5.56 -3.93
C VAL A 166 22.18 5.82 -2.69
N GLY A 167 22.45 6.88 -1.93
CA GLY A 167 21.68 7.27 -0.76
C GLY A 167 20.19 7.51 -1.10
N MET A 168 19.90 8.21 -2.20
CA MET A 168 18.50 8.44 -2.63
C MET A 168 17.81 7.15 -3.07
N LEU A 169 18.48 6.25 -3.78
CA LEU A 169 17.92 4.93 -4.11
C LEU A 169 17.64 4.08 -2.87
N LEU A 170 18.49 4.17 -1.85
CA LEU A 170 18.32 3.43 -0.60
C LEU A 170 17.18 4.02 0.26
N ILE A 171 17.14 5.33 0.42
CA ILE A 171 16.17 5.98 1.33
C ILE A 171 14.82 6.23 0.64
N VAL A 172 14.80 6.92 -0.49
CA VAL A 172 13.57 7.27 -1.22
C VAL A 172 13.03 6.09 -2.03
N GLY A 173 13.91 5.23 -2.52
CA GLY A 173 13.54 3.99 -3.20
C GLY A 173 13.19 2.88 -2.21
N ALA A 174 14.20 2.22 -1.65
CA ALA A 174 14.05 0.96 -0.93
C ALA A 174 13.41 1.10 0.46
N LEU A 175 13.93 1.99 1.33
CA LEU A 175 13.43 2.15 2.70
C LEU A 175 11.98 2.67 2.69
N ARG A 176 11.69 3.68 1.88
CA ARG A 176 10.32 4.19 1.71
C ARG A 176 9.37 3.08 1.24
N LEU A 177 9.76 2.29 0.23
CA LEU A 177 8.94 1.21 -0.29
C LEU A 177 8.70 0.13 0.77
N PHE A 178 9.74 -0.31 1.47
CA PHE A 178 9.66 -1.29 2.54
C PHE A 178 8.68 -0.83 3.63
N LEU A 179 8.83 0.37 4.15
CA LEU A 179 7.99 0.89 5.23
C LEU A 179 6.54 1.15 4.75
N SER A 180 6.34 1.62 3.51
CA SER A 180 5.00 1.79 2.92
C SER A 180 4.27 0.47 2.78
N HIS A 181 4.94 -0.59 2.33
CA HIS A 181 4.36 -1.94 2.25
C HIS A 181 3.96 -2.46 3.63
N HIS A 182 4.88 -2.42 4.61
CA HIS A 182 4.60 -2.92 5.96
C HIS A 182 3.53 -2.10 6.68
N SER A 183 3.43 -0.79 6.44
CA SER A 183 2.32 0.03 6.92
C SER A 183 0.96 -0.54 6.47
N THR A 184 0.81 -0.85 5.18
CA THR A 184 -0.42 -1.47 4.65
C THR A 184 -0.62 -2.91 5.16
N PHE A 185 0.45 -3.72 5.19
CA PHE A 185 0.35 -5.12 5.65
C PHE A 185 -0.07 -5.25 7.12
N PHE A 186 0.31 -4.29 7.96
CA PHE A 186 -0.14 -4.24 9.35
C PHE A 186 -1.65 -3.97 9.48
N ILE A 187 -2.28 -3.32 8.52
CA ILE A 187 -3.74 -3.17 8.50
C ILE A 187 -4.39 -4.55 8.33
N ASN A 188 -3.90 -5.37 7.39
CA ASN A 188 -4.44 -6.70 7.15
C ASN A 188 -4.13 -7.71 8.27
N SER A 189 -3.12 -7.47 9.11
CA SER A 189 -2.66 -8.39 10.14
C SER A 189 -2.83 -7.84 11.55
N LEU A 190 -2.08 -6.80 11.91
CA LEU A 190 -2.04 -6.27 13.27
C LEU A 190 -3.36 -5.62 13.67
N ALA A 191 -4.05 -4.92 12.76
CA ALA A 191 -5.37 -4.35 13.02
C ALA A 191 -6.50 -5.40 13.18
N HIS A 192 -6.20 -6.68 13.02
CA HIS A 192 -7.12 -7.79 13.33
C HIS A 192 -6.79 -8.51 14.64
N ILE A 193 -5.65 -8.23 15.29
CA ILE A 193 -5.23 -8.93 16.52
C ILE A 193 -4.97 -7.99 17.69
N TRP A 194 -4.64 -6.71 17.45
CA TRP A 194 -4.25 -5.75 18.47
C TRP A 194 -5.11 -4.48 18.43
N GLY A 195 -5.81 -4.20 19.54
CA GLY A 195 -6.68 -3.05 19.70
C GLY A 195 -8.04 -3.42 20.31
N SER A 196 -8.98 -2.49 20.25
CA SER A 196 -10.34 -2.61 20.78
C SER A 196 -11.36 -2.90 19.68
N GLN A 197 -12.54 -3.39 20.07
CA GLN A 197 -13.67 -3.64 19.15
C GLN A 197 -14.91 -2.89 19.65
N PRO A 198 -14.93 -1.53 19.53
CA PRO A 198 -16.01 -0.72 20.12
C PRO A 198 -17.33 -0.82 19.33
N TYR A 199 -17.30 -1.20 18.07
CA TYR A 199 -18.48 -1.18 17.18
C TYR A 199 -19.03 -2.57 16.90
N THR A 200 -18.18 -3.59 16.75
CA THR A 200 -18.61 -4.97 16.50
C THR A 200 -17.59 -5.99 16.97
N THR A 201 -18.09 -7.12 17.45
CA THR A 201 -17.30 -8.34 17.76
C THR A 201 -17.54 -9.46 16.74
N LYS A 202 -18.31 -9.18 15.65
CA LYS A 202 -18.67 -10.19 14.64
C LYS A 202 -17.51 -10.55 13.71
N ASN A 203 -16.49 -9.69 13.63
CA ASN A 203 -15.24 -9.93 12.89
C ASN A 203 -14.03 -9.65 13.77
N THR A 204 -12.83 -9.97 13.28
CA THR A 204 -11.59 -9.78 14.04
C THR A 204 -11.03 -8.35 13.99
N ALA A 205 -11.52 -7.48 13.11
CA ALA A 205 -11.04 -6.11 12.95
C ALA A 205 -11.08 -5.31 14.27
N ARG A 206 -10.06 -4.50 14.54
CA ARG A 206 -9.84 -3.75 15.78
C ARG A 206 -9.44 -2.32 15.51
N ASP A 207 -9.78 -1.43 16.42
CA ASP A 207 -9.32 -0.05 16.44
C ASP A 207 -8.07 0.08 17.31
N ASN A 208 -7.02 0.69 16.75
CA ASN A 208 -5.78 0.97 17.43
C ASN A 208 -5.25 2.34 17.02
N GLY A 209 -5.23 3.31 17.94
CA GLY A 209 -4.83 4.70 17.67
C GLY A 209 -3.35 4.83 17.28
N LEU A 210 -2.45 4.02 17.85
CA LEU A 210 -1.05 4.03 17.48
C LEU A 210 -0.86 3.54 16.03
N LEU A 211 -1.51 2.44 15.69
CA LEU A 211 -1.50 1.92 14.33
C LEU A 211 -2.14 2.92 13.36
N ALA A 212 -3.24 3.57 13.75
CA ALA A 212 -3.91 4.59 12.93
C ALA A 212 -2.98 5.78 12.61
N PHE A 213 -2.13 6.19 13.54
CA PHE A 213 -1.14 7.24 13.28
C PHE A 213 -0.16 6.83 12.17
N PHE A 214 0.41 5.62 12.24
CA PHE A 214 1.38 5.14 11.24
C PHE A 214 0.75 4.71 9.91
N THR A 215 -0.56 4.46 9.87
CA THR A 215 -1.30 3.99 8.68
C THR A 215 -2.25 5.06 8.12
N PHE A 216 -2.04 6.33 8.47
CA PHE A 216 -2.83 7.46 7.97
C PHE A 216 -4.35 7.31 8.20
N GLY A 217 -4.73 6.77 9.37
CA GLY A 217 -6.11 6.60 9.81
C GLY A 217 -6.68 5.19 9.64
N GLU A 218 -6.04 4.32 8.87
CA GLU A 218 -6.55 2.97 8.57
C GLU A 218 -6.51 2.00 9.77
N GLY A 219 -5.80 2.36 10.86
CA GLY A 219 -5.79 1.59 12.10
C GLY A 219 -7.09 1.67 12.93
N TYR A 220 -8.06 2.51 12.55
CA TYR A 220 -9.45 2.46 13.06
C TYR A 220 -10.26 1.43 12.26
N HIS A 221 -9.84 0.19 12.32
CA HIS A 221 -10.27 -0.85 11.39
C HIS A 221 -11.60 -1.50 11.77
N ASN A 222 -11.93 -1.57 13.08
CA ASN A 222 -13.24 -2.03 13.55
C ASN A 222 -14.35 -1.02 13.16
N PHE A 223 -14.07 0.30 13.29
CA PHE A 223 -14.94 1.34 12.77
C PHE A 223 -15.16 1.18 11.26
N HIS A 224 -14.06 1.04 10.53
CA HIS A 224 -14.07 1.00 9.06
C HIS A 224 -14.85 -0.19 8.48
N HIS A 225 -14.84 -1.36 9.15
CA HIS A 225 -15.62 -2.53 8.71
C HIS A 225 -17.12 -2.42 8.96
N ILE A 226 -17.60 -1.36 9.63
CA ILE A 226 -19.04 -1.15 9.93
C ILE A 226 -19.61 0.07 9.20
N PHE A 227 -18.85 1.16 9.10
CA PHE A 227 -19.24 2.46 8.56
C PHE A 227 -18.46 2.79 7.28
#